data_5672c7e6bec8f3069cedb8e5a9277483
#
_entry.id   5672c7e6bec8f3069cedb8e5a9277483
#
_cell.length_a   1.000
_cell.length_b   1.000
_cell.length_c   1.000
_cell.angle_alpha   90.00
_cell.angle_beta   90.00
_cell.angle_gamma   90.00
#
_symmetry.space_group_name_H-M   'P 1'
#
loop_
_entity.id
_entity.type
_entity.pdbx_description
1 polymer ?
#
loop_
_entity_poly.entity_id
_entity_poly.type
_entity_poly.pdbx_seq_one_letter_code
_entity_poly.pdbx_strand_id
1 'polypeptide(L)'
;MEYQEILQNARTCMGPYCKACPVCNGQACKNTIPGPGAKGSGTGFARNYQKWQELRVNLDTIGENRRADTSFDFFGHRLALPVMAAPVGAMQLHYGDKYDDLTYNRLLLAACAKAGIVAFTGDGVDPAVMEGATQAIRAQQGCGVPTVKPWDRETLMQKLDLALTADPMAIAMDIDAAGLPFLRNRMPPAGSKTVAELREVAEHARKPFILKGIMTVRGAEKAVEAGASAIVVSNHGGRVLDQCPATAEVLPAIADAVGDRVMVLVDGGIRTGLDVFKALALGA
;
A
#
# COMPACT_ATOMS: atom_id res chain seq x y z
N MET A 1 10.88 4.13 24.23
CA MET A 1 9.41 3.84 24.33
C MET A 1 9.22 2.40 23.92
N GLU A 2 8.68 1.62 24.82
CA GLU A 2 8.41 0.20 24.57
C GLU A 2 7.18 0.03 23.66
N TYR A 3 7.14 -1.05 22.88
CA TYR A 3 6.04 -1.30 21.94
C TYR A 3 4.66 -1.33 22.63
N GLN A 4 4.57 -1.83 23.85
CA GLN A 4 3.34 -1.85 24.64
C GLN A 4 2.85 -0.44 25.00
N GLU A 5 3.76 0.48 25.29
CA GLU A 5 3.43 1.89 25.55
C GLU A 5 2.87 2.57 24.30
N ILE A 6 3.46 2.26 23.12
CA ILE A 6 2.96 2.75 21.84
C ILE A 6 1.52 2.27 21.62
N LEU A 7 1.24 0.99 21.86
CA LEU A 7 -0.11 0.43 21.69
C LEU A 7 -1.12 1.04 22.68
N GLN A 8 -0.72 1.28 23.93
CA GLN A 8 -1.57 1.93 24.92
C GLN A 8 -1.93 3.35 24.46
N ASN A 9 -0.95 4.12 24.01
CA ASN A 9 -1.18 5.45 23.47
C ASN A 9 -2.06 5.41 22.20
N ALA A 10 -1.80 4.48 21.28
CA ALA A 10 -2.60 4.32 20.06
C ALA A 10 -4.09 4.07 20.38
N ARG A 11 -4.40 3.31 21.41
CA ARG A 11 -5.81 3.06 21.83
C ARG A 11 -6.56 4.33 22.23
N THR A 12 -5.87 5.37 22.68
CA THR A 12 -6.48 6.66 23.00
C THR A 12 -6.66 7.56 21.77
N CYS A 13 -5.99 7.24 20.68
CA CYS A 13 -5.98 8.05 19.46
C CYS A 13 -6.80 7.44 18.31
N MET A 14 -7.04 6.13 18.34
CA MET A 14 -7.68 5.39 17.26
C MET A 14 -9.03 4.83 17.70
N GLY A 15 -10.04 5.02 16.89
CA GLY A 15 -11.36 4.47 17.14
C GLY A 15 -12.34 4.87 16.03
N PRO A 16 -13.58 4.37 16.07
CA PRO A 16 -14.03 3.29 16.96
C PRO A 16 -13.62 1.89 16.47
N TYR A 17 -13.11 1.78 15.25
CA TYR A 17 -12.93 0.50 14.54
C TYR A 17 -11.63 -0.22 14.89
N CYS A 18 -10.50 0.47 14.88
CA CYS A 18 -9.21 -0.11 15.26
C CYS A 18 -9.11 -0.28 16.78
N LYS A 19 -8.67 -1.46 17.21
CA LYS A 19 -8.51 -1.79 18.64
C LYS A 19 -7.06 -1.72 19.10
N ALA A 20 -6.13 -1.31 18.24
CA ALA A 20 -4.68 -1.31 18.51
C ALA A 20 -4.23 -2.61 19.20
N CYS A 21 -4.52 -3.75 18.59
CA CYS A 21 -4.29 -5.08 19.14
C CYS A 21 -2.79 -5.36 19.32
N PRO A 22 -2.38 -6.11 20.36
CA PRO A 22 -0.99 -6.54 20.55
C PRO A 22 -0.45 -7.33 19.34
N VAL A 23 -1.31 -8.14 18.74
CA VAL A 23 -1.06 -8.81 17.44
C VAL A 23 -2.15 -8.38 16.47
N CYS A 24 -1.76 -7.62 15.43
CA CYS A 24 -2.68 -7.15 14.41
C CYS A 24 -2.98 -8.27 13.40
N ASN A 25 -3.82 -9.22 13.77
CA ASN A 25 -4.17 -10.42 13.00
C ASN A 25 -5.54 -10.34 12.31
N GLY A 26 -6.24 -9.20 12.38
CA GLY A 26 -7.51 -8.97 11.71
C GLY A 26 -8.76 -9.55 12.40
N GLN A 27 -8.62 -10.18 13.56
CA GLN A 27 -9.77 -10.82 14.23
C GLN A 27 -10.69 -9.80 14.91
N ALA A 28 -10.12 -8.82 15.61
CA ALA A 28 -10.89 -7.85 16.41
C ALA A 28 -11.63 -6.80 15.57
N CYS A 29 -11.21 -6.60 14.31
CA CYS A 29 -11.78 -5.60 13.40
C CYS A 29 -12.49 -6.23 12.20
N LYS A 30 -12.93 -7.48 12.29
CA LYS A 30 -13.74 -8.13 11.24
C LYS A 30 -14.97 -7.28 10.89
N ASN A 31 -15.25 -7.12 9.61
CA ASN A 31 -16.45 -6.45 9.10
C ASN A 31 -16.64 -5.00 9.59
N THR A 32 -15.56 -4.30 9.90
CA THR A 32 -15.65 -2.91 10.39
C THR A 32 -15.46 -1.86 9.30
N ILE A 33 -15.63 -2.22 8.01
CA ILE A 33 -15.60 -1.24 6.93
C ILE A 33 -16.74 -0.21 7.11
N PRO A 34 -16.43 1.10 7.05
CA PRO A 34 -15.28 1.75 6.42
C PRO A 34 -13.94 1.69 7.18
N GLY A 35 -13.90 1.26 8.42
CA GLY A 35 -12.66 1.13 9.22
C GLY A 35 -11.70 0.04 8.70
N PRO A 36 -10.76 -0.44 9.56
CA PRO A 36 -9.62 -1.26 9.13
C PRO A 36 -9.94 -2.73 8.81
N GLY A 37 -11.17 -3.20 8.91
CA GLY A 37 -11.52 -4.61 8.70
C GLY A 37 -11.60 -5.03 7.23
N ALA A 38 -11.79 -6.34 7.00
CA ALA A 38 -12.06 -6.91 5.71
C ALA A 38 -13.56 -6.92 5.38
N LYS A 39 -13.90 -6.96 4.09
CA LYS A 39 -15.27 -7.00 3.56
C LYS A 39 -15.93 -8.38 3.79
N GLY A 40 -17.24 -8.43 3.80
CA GLY A 40 -18.04 -9.65 3.79
C GLY A 40 -17.80 -10.51 5.03
N SER A 41 -17.30 -11.73 4.86
CA SER A 41 -16.97 -12.62 5.99
C SER A 41 -15.90 -12.07 6.94
N GLY A 42 -15.16 -11.04 6.52
CA GLY A 42 -14.06 -10.46 7.27
C GLY A 42 -12.79 -11.33 7.34
N THR A 43 -12.76 -12.43 6.58
CA THR A 43 -11.65 -13.40 6.65
C THR A 43 -10.42 -12.98 5.85
N GLY A 44 -10.56 -12.11 4.83
CA GLY A 44 -9.45 -11.74 3.95
C GLY A 44 -8.27 -11.11 4.67
N PHE A 45 -8.51 -10.24 5.65
CA PHE A 45 -7.44 -9.64 6.46
C PHE A 45 -6.73 -10.70 7.32
N ALA A 46 -7.50 -11.55 8.00
CA ALA A 46 -6.95 -12.60 8.85
C ALA A 46 -6.15 -13.63 8.03
N ARG A 47 -6.63 -13.98 6.82
CA ARG A 47 -5.94 -14.89 5.90
C ARG A 47 -4.59 -14.31 5.45
N ASN A 48 -4.52 -13.01 5.13
CA ASN A 48 -3.25 -12.35 4.82
C ASN A 48 -2.22 -12.55 5.94
N TYR A 49 -2.61 -12.32 7.20
CA TYR A 49 -1.74 -12.55 8.34
C TYR A 49 -1.34 -14.03 8.48
N GLN A 50 -2.33 -14.94 8.45
CA GLN A 50 -2.09 -16.38 8.66
C GLN A 50 -1.14 -16.98 7.63
N LYS A 51 -1.27 -16.62 6.35
CA LYS A 51 -0.45 -17.21 5.28
C LYS A 51 1.02 -16.85 5.41
N TRP A 52 1.36 -15.65 5.90
CA TRP A 52 2.75 -15.35 6.27
C TRP A 52 3.24 -16.19 7.46
N GLN A 53 2.36 -16.54 8.41
CA GLN A 53 2.75 -17.36 9.56
C GLN A 53 2.89 -18.86 9.22
N GLU A 54 2.26 -19.35 8.17
CA GLU A 54 2.39 -20.73 7.68
C GLU A 54 3.75 -20.95 6.99
N LEU A 55 4.32 -19.95 6.37
CA LEU A 55 5.66 -20.01 5.77
C LEU A 55 6.73 -20.21 6.84
N ARG A 56 7.71 -21.07 6.56
CA ARG A 56 8.84 -21.33 7.45
C ARG A 56 10.14 -20.90 6.81
N VAL A 57 11.06 -20.43 7.62
CA VAL A 57 12.42 -20.10 7.20
C VAL A 57 13.30 -21.31 7.44
N ASN A 58 14.10 -21.67 6.45
CA ASN A 58 15.06 -22.76 6.59
C ASN A 58 16.16 -22.37 7.57
N LEU A 59 16.46 -23.26 8.50
CA LEU A 59 17.61 -23.12 9.39
C LEU A 59 18.83 -23.74 8.71
N ASP A 60 19.67 -22.91 8.11
CA ASP A 60 20.97 -23.30 7.58
C ASP A 60 22.06 -22.46 8.26
N THR A 61 23.00 -23.13 8.89
CA THR A 61 24.08 -22.50 9.66
C THR A 61 25.46 -22.73 9.05
N ILE A 62 25.54 -23.44 7.92
CA ILE A 62 26.80 -23.67 7.20
C ILE A 62 26.93 -22.60 6.12
N GLY A 63 27.76 -21.59 6.37
CA GLY A 63 27.97 -20.49 5.45
C GLY A 63 29.03 -19.50 5.94
N GLU A 64 29.33 -18.53 5.10
CA GLU A 64 30.23 -17.44 5.47
C GLU A 64 29.51 -16.41 6.33
N ASN A 65 30.16 -15.93 7.37
CA ASN A 65 29.64 -14.85 8.20
C ASN A 65 29.82 -13.51 7.49
N ARG A 66 28.79 -13.07 6.76
CA ARG A 66 28.77 -11.78 6.06
C ARG A 66 27.71 -10.87 6.68
N ARG A 67 28.04 -9.59 6.79
CA ARG A 67 27.05 -8.58 7.16
C ARG A 67 26.04 -8.43 6.00
N ALA A 68 24.75 -8.58 6.29
CA ALA A 68 23.70 -8.35 5.30
C ALA A 68 23.65 -6.85 4.91
N ASP A 69 23.60 -6.56 3.60
CA ASP A 69 23.22 -5.26 3.08
C ASP A 69 21.70 -5.23 2.94
N THR A 70 21.06 -4.36 3.68
CA THR A 70 19.60 -4.17 3.65
C THR A 70 19.18 -2.99 2.77
N SER A 71 20.14 -2.31 2.14
CA SER A 71 19.82 -1.17 1.29
C SER A 71 19.09 -1.62 0.01
N PHE A 72 18.21 -0.76 -0.49
CA PHE A 72 17.38 -1.03 -1.65
C PHE A 72 17.35 0.20 -2.57
N ASP A 73 17.48 0.01 -3.87
CA ASP A 73 17.27 1.07 -4.86
C ASP A 73 15.79 1.13 -5.26
N PHE A 74 15.18 2.27 -5.02
CA PHE A 74 13.81 2.56 -5.41
C PHE A 74 13.79 3.68 -6.45
N PHE A 75 13.83 3.32 -7.72
CA PHE A 75 13.85 4.24 -8.84
C PHE A 75 14.96 5.30 -8.76
N GLY A 76 16.18 4.87 -8.42
CA GLY A 76 17.34 5.75 -8.27
C GLY A 76 17.49 6.40 -6.89
N HIS A 77 16.58 6.09 -5.96
CA HIS A 77 16.65 6.55 -4.57
C HIS A 77 17.08 5.40 -3.64
N ARG A 78 18.24 5.53 -2.99
CA ARG A 78 18.71 4.50 -2.07
C ARG A 78 17.98 4.56 -0.74
N LEU A 79 17.23 3.50 -0.42
CA LEU A 79 16.57 3.30 0.85
C LEU A 79 17.43 2.45 1.80
N ALA A 80 17.28 2.64 3.12
CA ALA A 80 17.99 1.86 4.12
C ALA A 80 17.47 0.42 4.24
N LEU A 81 16.20 0.21 3.91
CA LEU A 81 15.49 -1.07 4.00
C LEU A 81 14.51 -1.21 2.83
N PRO A 82 14.27 -2.43 2.32
CA PRO A 82 13.23 -2.70 1.32
C PRO A 82 11.83 -2.74 1.97
N VAL A 83 11.48 -1.69 2.70
CA VAL A 83 10.21 -1.57 3.44
C VAL A 83 9.64 -0.18 3.18
N MET A 84 8.33 -0.14 2.96
CA MET A 84 7.60 1.10 2.71
C MET A 84 6.31 1.12 3.52
N ALA A 85 5.86 2.30 3.92
CA ALA A 85 4.53 2.43 4.51
C ALA A 85 3.47 2.39 3.41
N ALA A 86 2.50 1.47 3.52
CA ALA A 86 1.41 1.33 2.57
C ALA A 86 0.43 2.53 2.65
N PRO A 87 -0.28 2.85 1.54
CA PRO A 87 -1.15 4.00 1.48
C PRO A 87 -2.35 3.89 2.42
N VAL A 88 -2.59 4.95 3.18
CA VAL A 88 -3.79 5.15 3.99
C VAL A 88 -4.31 6.57 3.71
N GLY A 89 -5.61 6.68 3.47
CA GLY A 89 -6.29 7.96 3.30
C GLY A 89 -7.65 7.98 3.99
N ALA A 90 -8.31 9.13 4.02
CA ALA A 90 -9.56 9.35 4.72
C ALA A 90 -9.47 8.94 6.19
N MET A 91 -8.48 9.50 6.89
CA MET A 91 -8.12 9.14 8.26
C MET A 91 -9.30 9.24 9.22
N GLN A 92 -10.05 10.32 9.18
CA GLN A 92 -11.20 10.53 10.07
C GLN A 92 -12.31 9.51 9.81
N LEU A 93 -12.53 9.11 8.55
CA LEU A 93 -13.51 8.08 8.22
C LEU A 93 -13.14 6.70 8.78
N HIS A 94 -11.84 6.37 8.80
CA HIS A 94 -11.36 5.01 9.09
C HIS A 94 -10.82 4.82 10.51
N TYR A 95 -10.23 5.86 11.11
CA TYR A 95 -9.43 5.72 12.33
C TYR A 95 -9.81 6.68 13.45
N GLY A 96 -10.82 7.54 13.24
CA GLY A 96 -11.28 8.53 14.24
C GLY A 96 -10.72 9.93 13.97
N ASP A 97 -11.11 10.87 14.81
CA ASP A 97 -10.96 12.31 14.59
C ASP A 97 -9.64 12.91 15.14
N LYS A 98 -8.77 12.07 15.70
CA LYS A 98 -7.49 12.53 16.28
C LYS A 98 -6.56 13.17 15.27
N TYR A 99 -6.53 12.65 14.05
CA TYR A 99 -5.71 13.14 12.94
C TYR A 99 -6.55 13.34 11.70
N ASP A 100 -6.39 14.47 11.04
CA ASP A 100 -6.77 14.65 9.64
C ASP A 100 -5.70 14.07 8.69
N ASP A 101 -6.00 14.02 7.41
CA ASP A 101 -5.09 13.44 6.42
C ASP A 101 -3.78 14.24 6.28
N LEU A 102 -3.82 15.57 6.42
CA LEU A 102 -2.63 16.42 6.35
C LEU A 102 -1.68 16.14 7.53
N THR A 103 -2.21 16.15 8.75
CA THR A 103 -1.43 15.91 9.96
C THR A 103 -0.85 14.49 9.98
N TYR A 104 -1.68 13.49 9.63
CA TYR A 104 -1.22 12.11 9.52
C TYR A 104 -0.08 11.96 8.52
N ASN A 105 -0.24 12.47 7.29
CA ASN A 105 0.76 12.34 6.25
C ASN A 105 2.07 13.08 6.59
N ARG A 106 1.99 14.26 7.22
CA ARG A 106 3.19 14.98 7.71
C ARG A 106 3.99 14.15 8.71
N LEU A 107 3.32 13.52 9.68
CA LEU A 107 3.96 12.67 10.67
C LEU A 107 4.54 11.41 10.03
N LEU A 108 3.77 10.73 9.17
CA LEU A 108 4.17 9.50 8.51
C LEU A 108 5.40 9.71 7.63
N LEU A 109 5.34 10.69 6.72
CA LEU A 109 6.43 10.95 5.77
C LEU A 109 7.72 11.37 6.50
N ALA A 110 7.61 12.25 7.52
CA ALA A 110 8.77 12.64 8.31
C ALA A 110 9.39 11.46 9.08
N ALA A 111 8.57 10.58 9.64
CA ALA A 111 9.03 9.38 10.34
C ALA A 111 9.70 8.39 9.37
N CYS A 112 9.11 8.16 8.19
CA CYS A 112 9.68 7.29 7.16
C CYS A 112 11.01 7.84 6.63
N ALA A 113 11.08 9.13 6.32
CA ALA A 113 12.31 9.78 5.88
C ALA A 113 13.44 9.64 6.93
N LYS A 114 13.13 9.86 8.22
CA LYS A 114 14.07 9.65 9.31
C LYS A 114 14.55 8.19 9.44
N ALA A 115 13.67 7.24 9.12
CA ALA A 115 14.00 5.81 9.11
C ALA A 115 14.74 5.36 7.82
N GLY A 116 14.92 6.24 6.84
CA GLY A 116 15.52 5.91 5.54
C GLY A 116 14.64 5.05 4.66
N ILE A 117 13.30 5.13 4.83
CA ILE A 117 12.29 4.43 4.03
C ILE A 117 11.28 5.42 3.45
N VAL A 118 10.41 4.95 2.57
CA VAL A 118 9.40 5.77 1.87
C VAL A 118 7.98 5.43 2.34
N ALA A 119 7.11 6.43 2.35
CA ALA A 119 5.68 6.24 2.54
C ALA A 119 4.89 6.48 1.25
N PHE A 120 3.88 5.64 1.03
CA PHE A 120 2.79 5.90 0.12
C PHE A 120 1.69 6.65 0.87
N THR A 121 1.10 7.66 0.24
CA THR A 121 -0.06 8.36 0.78
C THR A 121 -1.34 7.92 0.10
N GLY A 122 -2.48 8.08 0.75
CA GLY A 122 -3.76 7.66 0.20
C GLY A 122 -4.53 8.78 -0.49
N ASP A 123 -5.68 8.41 -1.06
CA ASP A 123 -6.66 9.27 -1.72
C ASP A 123 -8.07 8.96 -1.21
N GLY A 124 -8.99 9.89 -1.38
CA GLY A 124 -10.38 9.80 -0.93
C GLY A 124 -11.35 10.57 -1.82
N VAL A 125 -12.64 10.48 -1.50
CA VAL A 125 -13.69 11.27 -2.16
C VAL A 125 -13.52 12.74 -1.85
N ASP A 126 -13.17 13.07 -0.59
CA ASP A 126 -12.89 14.43 -0.18
C ASP A 126 -11.58 14.92 -0.82
N PRO A 127 -11.59 16.04 -1.57
CA PRO A 127 -10.38 16.62 -2.16
C PRO A 127 -9.27 16.92 -1.14
N ALA A 128 -9.63 17.27 0.09
CA ALA A 128 -8.69 17.58 1.17
C ALA A 128 -7.73 16.41 1.48
N VAL A 129 -8.13 15.16 1.22
CA VAL A 129 -7.29 13.98 1.40
C VAL A 129 -6.07 14.04 0.48
N MET A 130 -6.29 14.29 -0.81
CA MET A 130 -5.22 14.37 -1.80
C MET A 130 -4.40 15.66 -1.68
N GLU A 131 -5.04 16.77 -1.35
CA GLU A 131 -4.39 18.06 -1.08
C GLU A 131 -3.42 17.94 0.11
N GLY A 132 -3.89 17.35 1.22
CA GLY A 132 -3.08 17.12 2.41
C GLY A 132 -1.89 16.19 2.13
N ALA A 133 -2.11 15.11 1.36
CA ALA A 133 -1.06 14.20 0.92
C ALA A 133 0.01 14.93 0.07
N THR A 134 -0.43 15.72 -0.91
CA THR A 134 0.47 16.48 -1.79
C THR A 134 1.29 17.51 -1.02
N GLN A 135 0.66 18.25 -0.10
CA GLN A 135 1.36 19.21 0.75
C GLN A 135 2.42 18.55 1.63
N ALA A 136 2.10 17.38 2.22
CA ALA A 136 3.02 16.64 3.06
C ALA A 136 4.22 16.11 2.28
N ILE A 137 4.03 15.58 1.06
CA ILE A 137 5.11 15.12 0.17
C ILE A 137 6.00 16.30 -0.23
N ARG A 138 5.42 17.43 -0.61
CA ARG A 138 6.17 18.64 -0.94
C ARG A 138 7.03 19.12 0.22
N ALA A 139 6.52 19.08 1.45
CA ALA A 139 7.27 19.45 2.66
C ALA A 139 8.46 18.52 2.93
N GLN A 140 8.47 17.30 2.38
CA GLN A 140 9.58 16.35 2.39
C GLN A 140 10.37 16.33 1.07
N GLN A 141 10.34 17.43 0.31
CA GLN A 141 11.10 17.58 -0.94
C GLN A 141 10.84 16.46 -1.96
N GLY A 142 9.57 16.04 -2.10
CA GLY A 142 9.16 14.98 -3.00
C GLY A 142 9.36 13.55 -2.47
N CYS A 143 9.95 13.37 -1.27
CA CYS A 143 10.16 12.05 -0.68
C CYS A 143 8.82 11.44 -0.24
N GLY A 144 8.16 10.74 -1.17
CA GLY A 144 6.88 10.07 -0.98
C GLY A 144 6.27 9.63 -2.29
N VAL A 145 5.25 8.78 -2.22
CA VAL A 145 4.53 8.23 -3.37
C VAL A 145 3.03 8.50 -3.17
N PRO A 146 2.43 9.46 -3.86
CA PRO A 146 0.99 9.65 -3.81
C PRO A 146 0.29 8.51 -4.54
N THR A 147 -0.77 7.97 -3.92
CA THR A 147 -1.59 6.90 -4.50
C THR A 147 -2.94 7.47 -4.85
N VAL A 148 -3.30 7.46 -6.14
CA VAL A 148 -4.60 7.91 -6.64
C VAL A 148 -5.55 6.72 -6.80
N LYS A 149 -6.85 6.96 -6.66
CA LYS A 149 -7.89 5.97 -6.96
C LYS A 149 -8.27 5.98 -8.44
N PRO A 150 -8.86 4.89 -8.96
CA PRO A 150 -9.26 4.79 -10.37
C PRO A 150 -10.55 5.58 -10.66
N TRP A 151 -10.54 6.90 -10.43
CA TRP A 151 -11.64 7.81 -10.70
C TRP A 151 -12.00 7.85 -12.20
N ASP A 152 -13.10 8.53 -12.54
CA ASP A 152 -13.34 8.92 -13.93
C ASP A 152 -12.14 9.73 -14.49
N ARG A 153 -12.07 9.81 -15.82
CA ARG A 153 -10.89 10.37 -16.49
C ARG A 153 -10.59 11.80 -16.06
N GLU A 154 -11.61 12.64 -15.95
CA GLU A 154 -11.44 14.07 -15.61
C GLU A 154 -10.87 14.24 -14.22
N THR A 155 -11.52 13.63 -13.22
CA THR A 155 -11.08 13.68 -11.82
C THR A 155 -9.68 13.06 -11.65
N LEU A 156 -9.41 11.96 -12.37
CA LEU A 156 -8.12 11.28 -12.31
C LEU A 156 -6.99 12.20 -12.78
N MET A 157 -7.15 12.87 -13.93
CA MET A 157 -6.12 13.77 -14.45
C MET A 157 -5.91 14.99 -13.54
N GLN A 158 -6.97 15.58 -13.01
CA GLN A 158 -6.86 16.68 -12.04
C GLN A 158 -6.07 16.27 -10.78
N LYS A 159 -6.33 15.08 -10.24
CA LYS A 159 -5.60 14.55 -9.07
C LYS A 159 -4.15 14.20 -9.37
N LEU A 160 -3.87 13.68 -10.57
CA LEU A 160 -2.50 13.45 -11.03
C LEU A 160 -1.72 14.77 -11.15
N ASP A 161 -2.30 15.77 -11.79
CA ASP A 161 -1.67 17.09 -11.91
C ASP A 161 -1.37 17.69 -10.54
N LEU A 162 -2.32 17.60 -9.61
CA LEU A 162 -2.11 18.04 -8.23
C LEU A 162 -0.94 17.29 -7.58
N ALA A 163 -0.93 15.97 -7.65
CA ALA A 163 0.11 15.12 -7.07
C ALA A 163 1.50 15.44 -7.64
N LEU A 164 1.59 15.65 -8.95
CA LEU A 164 2.83 15.98 -9.64
C LEU A 164 3.42 17.34 -9.21
N THR A 165 2.60 18.26 -8.68
CA THR A 165 3.11 19.53 -8.13
C THR A 165 4.04 19.35 -6.93
N ALA A 166 4.05 18.19 -6.28
CA ALA A 166 4.96 17.85 -5.17
C ALA A 166 6.29 17.24 -5.64
N ASP A 167 6.47 17.03 -6.93
CA ASP A 167 7.63 16.34 -7.54
C ASP A 167 7.95 14.98 -6.87
N PRO A 168 6.95 14.05 -6.77
CA PRO A 168 7.11 12.82 -6.01
C PRO A 168 8.09 11.85 -6.68
N MET A 169 8.60 10.87 -5.90
CA MET A 169 9.51 9.81 -6.37
C MET A 169 8.86 8.92 -7.44
N ALA A 170 7.58 8.64 -7.28
CA ALA A 170 6.75 7.84 -8.19
C ALA A 170 5.29 8.23 -8.00
N ILE A 171 4.42 7.76 -8.89
CA ILE A 171 2.95 7.85 -8.76
C ILE A 171 2.39 6.43 -8.63
N ALA A 172 1.48 6.20 -7.70
CA ALA A 172 0.78 4.92 -7.57
C ALA A 172 -0.72 5.07 -7.87
N MET A 173 -1.35 3.97 -8.32
CA MET A 173 -2.80 3.83 -8.39
C MET A 173 -3.24 2.53 -7.74
N ASP A 174 -4.18 2.59 -6.79
CA ASP A 174 -4.83 1.43 -6.22
C ASP A 174 -6.03 1.01 -7.10
N ILE A 175 -5.73 0.28 -8.19
CA ILE A 175 -6.72 -0.08 -9.23
C ILE A 175 -7.88 -0.92 -8.68
N ASP A 176 -7.65 -1.70 -7.65
CA ASP A 176 -8.64 -2.52 -6.98
C ASP A 176 -9.65 -1.69 -6.15
N ALA A 177 -9.32 -0.43 -5.85
CA ALA A 177 -10.22 0.46 -5.12
C ALA A 177 -11.57 0.70 -5.84
N ALA A 178 -11.65 0.41 -7.15
CA ALA A 178 -12.91 0.34 -7.87
C ALA A 178 -13.96 -0.58 -7.20
N GLY A 179 -13.53 -1.59 -6.46
CA GLY A 179 -14.39 -2.53 -5.71
C GLY A 179 -14.67 -2.16 -4.25
N LEU A 180 -14.19 -1.01 -3.77
CA LEU A 180 -14.40 -0.60 -2.38
C LEU A 180 -15.87 -0.27 -2.11
N PRO A 181 -16.51 -0.87 -1.09
CA PRO A 181 -17.94 -0.69 -0.83
C PRO A 181 -18.35 0.75 -0.59
N PHE A 182 -17.51 1.54 0.08
CA PHE A 182 -17.81 2.93 0.42
C PHE A 182 -17.58 3.93 -0.73
N LEU A 183 -17.02 3.48 -1.88
CA LEU A 183 -16.96 4.26 -3.12
C LEU A 183 -18.16 4.00 -4.05
N ARG A 184 -18.93 2.96 -3.75
CA ARG A 184 -20.12 2.62 -4.56
C ARG A 184 -21.11 3.78 -4.57
N ASN A 185 -21.54 4.19 -5.76
CA ASN A 185 -22.50 5.27 -5.97
C ASN A 185 -22.04 6.65 -5.41
N ARG A 186 -20.71 6.83 -5.24
CA ARG A 186 -20.16 8.15 -4.90
C ARG A 186 -19.81 8.94 -6.16
N MET A 187 -19.75 10.24 -5.98
CA MET A 187 -19.24 11.19 -6.98
C MET A 187 -17.96 11.81 -6.42
N PRO A 188 -16.89 11.88 -7.21
CA PRO A 188 -16.74 11.32 -8.56
C PRO A 188 -16.77 9.79 -8.58
N PRO A 189 -17.16 9.15 -9.69
CA PRO A 189 -17.22 7.71 -9.80
C PRO A 189 -15.82 7.10 -9.92
N ALA A 190 -15.59 5.96 -9.24
CA ALA A 190 -14.42 5.13 -9.42
C ALA A 190 -14.82 3.83 -10.15
N GLY A 191 -13.97 3.36 -11.05
CA GLY A 191 -14.27 2.17 -11.87
C GLY A 191 -13.03 1.47 -12.40
N SER A 192 -13.24 0.29 -13.00
CA SER A 192 -12.17 -0.45 -13.67
C SER A 192 -11.56 0.37 -14.81
N LYS A 193 -10.28 0.11 -15.12
CA LYS A 193 -9.55 0.72 -16.22
C LYS A 193 -9.09 -0.35 -17.21
N THR A 194 -9.11 0.00 -18.47
CA THR A 194 -8.48 -0.77 -19.53
C THR A 194 -6.95 -0.57 -19.54
N VAL A 195 -6.22 -1.45 -20.21
CA VAL A 195 -4.77 -1.28 -20.40
C VAL A 195 -4.44 0.04 -21.10
N ALA A 196 -5.27 0.46 -22.08
CA ALA A 196 -5.08 1.73 -22.78
C ALA A 196 -5.24 2.95 -21.87
N GLU A 197 -6.26 2.96 -21.02
CA GLU A 197 -6.48 4.04 -20.03
C GLU A 197 -5.33 4.08 -18.99
N LEU A 198 -4.84 2.91 -18.56
CA LEU A 198 -3.71 2.85 -17.64
C LEU A 198 -2.41 3.33 -18.28
N ARG A 199 -2.22 3.06 -19.59
CA ARG A 199 -1.08 3.59 -20.36
C ARG A 199 -1.13 5.11 -20.44
N GLU A 200 -2.31 5.68 -20.72
CA GLU A 200 -2.50 7.14 -20.69
C GLU A 200 -2.08 7.73 -19.33
N VAL A 201 -2.44 7.08 -18.22
CA VAL A 201 -2.04 7.50 -16.87
C VAL A 201 -0.53 7.43 -16.69
N ALA A 202 0.12 6.33 -17.10
CA ALA A 202 1.56 6.16 -17.00
C ALA A 202 2.33 7.22 -17.82
N GLU A 203 1.86 7.52 -19.03
CA GLU A 203 2.44 8.55 -19.89
C GLU A 203 2.23 9.97 -19.32
N HIS A 204 1.05 10.24 -18.78
CA HIS A 204 0.75 11.53 -18.15
C HIS A 204 1.58 11.78 -16.89
N ALA A 205 1.79 10.76 -16.08
CA ALA A 205 2.52 10.86 -14.81
C ALA A 205 3.98 11.30 -15.00
N ARG A 206 4.64 10.92 -16.11
CA ARG A 206 6.07 11.23 -16.39
C ARG A 206 7.01 10.88 -15.23
N LYS A 207 6.59 9.99 -14.37
CA LYS A 207 7.28 9.43 -13.20
C LYS A 207 7.12 7.91 -13.24
N PRO A 208 7.93 7.13 -12.53
CA PRO A 208 7.66 5.72 -12.36
C PRO A 208 6.21 5.51 -11.92
N PHE A 209 5.47 4.67 -12.67
CA PHE A 209 4.06 4.40 -12.40
C PHE A 209 3.90 3.03 -11.73
N ILE A 210 3.18 2.99 -10.61
CA ILE A 210 3.01 1.81 -9.76
C ILE A 210 1.54 1.41 -9.75
N LEU A 211 1.21 0.18 -10.15
CA LEU A 211 -0.14 -0.36 -10.04
C LEU A 211 -0.29 -1.25 -8.81
N LYS A 212 -1.12 -0.83 -7.87
CA LYS A 212 -1.46 -1.55 -6.64
C LYS A 212 -2.81 -2.26 -6.79
N GLY A 213 -2.93 -3.44 -6.14
CA GLY A 213 -4.17 -4.24 -6.19
C GLY A 213 -4.08 -5.39 -7.18
N ILE A 214 -2.87 -5.85 -7.49
CA ILE A 214 -2.61 -6.94 -8.44
C ILE A 214 -2.58 -8.28 -7.70
N MET A 215 -3.50 -9.18 -8.06
CA MET A 215 -3.67 -10.47 -7.38
C MET A 215 -3.64 -11.68 -8.32
N THR A 216 -3.32 -11.47 -9.60
CA THR A 216 -3.24 -12.55 -10.59
C THR A 216 -2.09 -12.31 -11.56
N VAL A 217 -1.51 -13.39 -12.10
CA VAL A 217 -0.50 -13.31 -13.17
C VAL A 217 -1.01 -12.50 -14.35
N ARG A 218 -2.23 -12.79 -14.82
CA ARG A 218 -2.83 -12.03 -15.93
C ARG A 218 -2.99 -10.54 -15.64
N GLY A 219 -3.28 -10.18 -14.37
CA GLY A 219 -3.34 -8.77 -13.95
C GLY A 219 -1.97 -8.12 -13.98
N ALA A 220 -0.93 -8.86 -13.55
CA ALA A 220 0.45 -8.39 -13.59
C ALA A 220 0.96 -8.19 -15.02
N GLU A 221 0.68 -9.12 -15.93
CA GLU A 221 1.01 -8.98 -17.37
C GLU A 221 0.35 -7.73 -17.99
N LYS A 222 -0.93 -7.48 -17.67
CA LYS A 222 -1.63 -6.27 -18.12
C LYS A 222 -1.03 -4.99 -17.53
N ALA A 223 -0.54 -5.03 -16.29
CA ALA A 223 0.14 -3.90 -15.68
C ALA A 223 1.45 -3.58 -16.40
N VAL A 224 2.24 -4.60 -16.76
CA VAL A 224 3.44 -4.46 -17.58
C VAL A 224 3.09 -3.87 -18.96
N GLU A 225 2.08 -4.42 -19.63
CA GLU A 225 1.59 -3.92 -20.91
C GLU A 225 1.14 -2.45 -20.84
N ALA A 226 0.57 -2.02 -19.72
CA ALA A 226 0.17 -0.64 -19.48
C ALA A 226 1.35 0.31 -19.18
N GLY A 227 2.58 -0.18 -19.07
CA GLY A 227 3.77 0.63 -18.80
C GLY A 227 4.03 0.86 -17.31
N ALA A 228 3.51 0.01 -16.43
CA ALA A 228 3.85 0.09 -15.01
C ALA A 228 5.34 -0.19 -14.79
N SER A 229 5.98 0.63 -13.95
CA SER A 229 7.38 0.44 -13.51
C SER A 229 7.46 -0.49 -12.31
N ALA A 230 6.37 -0.59 -11.54
CA ALA A 230 6.22 -1.54 -10.45
C ALA A 230 4.76 -1.97 -10.27
N ILE A 231 4.58 -3.11 -9.62
CA ILE A 231 3.28 -3.56 -9.15
C ILE A 231 3.32 -3.79 -7.64
N VAL A 232 2.17 -3.64 -6.97
CA VAL A 232 1.99 -4.07 -5.59
C VAL A 232 1.01 -5.24 -5.57
N VAL A 233 1.51 -6.42 -5.21
CA VAL A 233 0.66 -7.59 -4.93
C VAL A 233 -0.12 -7.29 -3.66
N SER A 234 -1.41 -7.03 -3.81
CA SER A 234 -2.28 -6.50 -2.76
C SER A 234 -3.74 -6.87 -3.00
N ASN A 235 -4.43 -7.29 -1.97
CA ASN A 235 -5.88 -7.46 -1.95
C ASN A 235 -6.57 -6.38 -1.09
N HIS A 236 -5.90 -5.22 -0.91
CA HIS A 236 -6.41 -4.10 -0.12
C HIS A 236 -6.78 -4.48 1.33
N GLY A 237 -6.04 -5.43 1.92
CA GLY A 237 -6.36 -5.96 3.25
C GLY A 237 -7.69 -6.73 3.30
N GLY A 238 -8.14 -7.31 2.19
CA GLY A 238 -9.44 -8.00 2.09
C GLY A 238 -10.65 -7.07 2.02
N ARG A 239 -10.44 -5.78 1.75
CA ARG A 239 -11.50 -4.75 1.79
C ARG A 239 -12.31 -4.66 0.50
N VAL A 240 -11.79 -5.18 -0.61
CA VAL A 240 -12.39 -5.08 -1.95
C VAL A 240 -13.22 -6.31 -2.29
N LEU A 241 -12.63 -7.49 -2.17
CA LEU A 241 -13.25 -8.76 -2.52
C LEU A 241 -13.17 -9.71 -1.34
N ASP A 242 -14.33 -10.23 -0.91
CA ASP A 242 -14.38 -11.29 0.10
C ASP A 242 -13.85 -12.60 -0.47
N GLN A 243 -13.27 -13.45 0.39
CA GLN A 243 -12.70 -14.75 0.04
C GLN A 243 -11.61 -14.72 -1.05
N CYS A 244 -10.98 -13.58 -1.24
CA CYS A 244 -9.81 -13.44 -2.09
C CYS A 244 -8.61 -14.21 -1.47
N PRO A 245 -7.72 -14.79 -2.29
CA PRO A 245 -6.47 -15.36 -1.78
C PRO A 245 -5.66 -14.34 -0.97
N ALA A 246 -4.82 -14.82 -0.06
CA ALA A 246 -3.83 -13.97 0.59
C ALA A 246 -2.70 -13.60 -0.39
N THR A 247 -2.06 -12.48 -0.13
CA THR A 247 -0.96 -11.99 -0.98
C THR A 247 0.23 -12.94 -0.99
N ALA A 248 0.54 -13.57 0.15
CA ALA A 248 1.58 -14.59 0.25
C ALA A 248 1.32 -15.84 -0.64
N GLU A 249 0.05 -16.13 -0.97
CA GLU A 249 -0.32 -17.30 -1.78
C GLU A 249 -0.10 -17.06 -3.28
N VAL A 250 -0.22 -15.82 -3.73
CA VAL A 250 -0.14 -15.48 -5.15
C VAL A 250 1.19 -14.83 -5.56
N LEU A 251 1.94 -14.31 -4.57
CA LEU A 251 3.19 -13.60 -4.82
C LEU A 251 4.21 -14.39 -5.64
N PRO A 252 4.51 -15.70 -5.35
CA PRO A 252 5.53 -16.42 -6.09
C PRO A 252 5.19 -16.51 -7.59
N ALA A 253 3.97 -16.90 -7.93
CA ALA A 253 3.57 -17.04 -9.33
C ALA A 253 3.56 -15.71 -10.08
N ILE A 254 3.24 -14.61 -9.41
CA ILE A 254 3.29 -13.26 -10.00
C ILE A 254 4.74 -12.83 -10.20
N ALA A 255 5.59 -13.03 -9.19
CA ALA A 255 7.01 -12.68 -9.27
C ALA A 255 7.72 -13.48 -10.38
N ASP A 256 7.46 -14.78 -10.48
CA ASP A 256 8.00 -15.63 -11.55
C ASP A 256 7.58 -15.14 -12.95
N ALA A 257 6.36 -14.62 -13.08
CA ALA A 257 5.84 -14.21 -14.37
C ALA A 257 6.34 -12.83 -14.84
N VAL A 258 6.60 -11.89 -13.93
CA VAL A 258 6.87 -10.49 -14.31
C VAL A 258 8.05 -9.84 -13.58
N GLY A 259 8.68 -10.51 -12.62
CA GLY A 259 9.72 -9.92 -11.77
C GLY A 259 11.01 -9.51 -12.50
N ASP A 260 11.23 -10.02 -13.70
CA ASP A 260 12.31 -9.60 -14.61
C ASP A 260 11.99 -8.33 -15.41
N ARG A 261 10.73 -7.88 -15.41
CA ARG A 261 10.23 -6.76 -16.22
C ARG A 261 9.78 -5.56 -15.41
N VAL A 262 9.32 -5.77 -14.17
CA VAL A 262 8.84 -4.72 -13.27
C VAL A 262 9.25 -5.03 -11.84
N MET A 263 9.42 -3.99 -11.03
CA MET A 263 9.60 -4.16 -9.59
C MET A 263 8.32 -4.74 -8.97
N VAL A 264 8.47 -5.81 -8.17
CA VAL A 264 7.35 -6.45 -7.48
C VAL A 264 7.39 -6.05 -6.01
N LEU A 265 6.35 -5.40 -5.55
CA LEU A 265 6.11 -5.05 -4.15
C LEU A 265 4.95 -5.89 -3.62
N VAL A 266 4.86 -6.06 -2.30
CA VAL A 266 3.74 -6.77 -1.66
C VAL A 266 3.29 -6.07 -0.39
N ASP A 267 1.99 -6.06 -0.14
CA ASP A 267 1.41 -5.66 1.15
C ASP A 267 0.41 -6.70 1.68
N GLY A 268 -0.20 -6.42 2.82
CA GLY A 268 -1.19 -7.29 3.44
C GLY A 268 -0.59 -8.39 4.33
N GLY A 269 -0.71 -8.22 5.63
CA GLY A 269 -0.30 -9.21 6.62
C GLY A 269 1.13 -9.10 7.13
N ILE A 270 1.99 -8.29 6.53
CA ILE A 270 3.37 -8.04 6.97
C ILE A 270 3.37 -7.32 8.32
N ARG A 271 4.08 -7.84 9.33
CA ARG A 271 4.13 -7.28 10.69
C ARG A 271 5.53 -7.18 11.27
N THR A 272 6.43 -8.03 10.82
CA THR A 272 7.79 -8.17 11.39
C THR A 272 8.84 -8.21 10.29
N GLY A 273 10.10 -8.01 10.67
CA GLY A 273 11.22 -8.19 9.74
C GLY A 273 11.32 -9.62 9.18
N LEU A 274 10.83 -10.62 9.93
CA LEU A 274 10.75 -12.00 9.43
C LEU A 274 9.73 -12.14 8.30
N ASP A 275 8.59 -11.45 8.37
CA ASP A 275 7.63 -11.44 7.27
C ASP A 275 8.19 -10.72 6.04
N VAL A 276 8.97 -9.64 6.23
CA VAL A 276 9.70 -8.96 5.15
C VAL A 276 10.69 -9.91 4.49
N PHE A 277 11.49 -10.64 5.29
CA PHE A 277 12.43 -11.63 4.75
C PHE A 277 11.72 -12.71 3.91
N LYS A 278 10.59 -13.22 4.39
CA LYS A 278 9.76 -14.20 3.63
C LYS A 278 9.26 -13.59 2.32
N ALA A 279 8.78 -12.33 2.34
CA ALA A 279 8.30 -11.65 1.15
C ALA A 279 9.39 -11.51 0.09
N LEU A 280 10.59 -11.08 0.48
CA LEU A 280 11.75 -10.99 -0.40
C LEU A 280 12.17 -12.36 -0.95
N ALA A 281 12.17 -13.39 -0.11
CA ALA A 281 12.47 -14.77 -0.52
C ALA A 281 11.44 -15.35 -1.51
N LEU A 282 10.23 -14.82 -1.54
CA LEU A 282 9.16 -15.18 -2.48
C LEU A 282 9.10 -14.27 -3.72
N GLY A 283 10.05 -13.35 -3.88
CA GLY A 283 10.24 -12.56 -5.09
C GLY A 283 9.66 -11.13 -5.05
N ALA A 284 9.35 -10.60 -3.86
CA ALA A 284 8.99 -9.20 -3.70
C ALA A 284 10.20 -8.27 -3.83
#